data_009101d02d40825680c80c1dc3b6bf16
#
_entry.id   009101d02d40825680c80c1dc3b6bf16
#
_cell.length_a   1.000
_cell.length_b   1.000
_cell.length_c   1.000
_cell.angle_alpha   90.00
_cell.angle_beta   90.00
_cell.angle_gamma   90.00
#
_symmetry.space_group_name_H-M   'P 1'
#
loop_
_entity.id
_entity.type
_entity.pdbx_description
1 polymer ?
#
loop_
_entity_poly.entity_id
_entity_poly.type
_entity_poly.pdbx_seq_one_letter_code
_entity_poly.pdbx_strand_id
1 'polypeptide(L)'
;GSQRPFSATWTVTGCGAVVIEKAVQGNDKVKIRGLTTGRVIDLGVRDSMNMGAAMAPAAALTVLQNFEDLNVDETFYDRIITGDLGRTGGTIFCQMMREKGYEIKDRYMDCGIEIFDGSDQDTHSGGSGCGCSAVTLCAMILPKLQSGQWKRVLFLPTGALLSNISFNEGQTIPGIAHAVILESPKV
;
A
#
# COMPACT_ATOMS: atom_id res chain seq x y z
N GLY A 1 -24.89 -19.45 9.51
CA GLY A 1 -24.15 -18.23 9.74
C GLY A 1 -23.68 -17.63 8.42
N SER A 2 -23.62 -16.31 8.33
CA SER A 2 -23.08 -15.66 7.14
C SER A 2 -21.55 -15.84 7.12
N GLN A 3 -21.03 -16.40 6.05
CA GLN A 3 -19.59 -16.43 5.84
C GLN A 3 -19.12 -15.06 5.34
N ARG A 4 -17.96 -14.61 5.83
CA ARG A 4 -17.31 -13.46 5.27
C ARG A 4 -16.76 -13.79 3.86
N PRO A 5 -16.89 -12.89 2.87
CA PRO A 5 -16.30 -13.11 1.54
C PRO A 5 -14.77 -13.18 1.62
N PHE A 6 -14.15 -13.85 0.65
CA PHE A 6 -12.67 -13.94 0.57
C PHE A 6 -11.98 -12.58 0.35
N SER A 7 -12.70 -11.57 -0.11
CA SER A 7 -12.23 -10.19 -0.22
C SER A 7 -12.20 -9.43 1.11
N ALA A 8 -12.87 -9.93 2.14
CA ALA A 8 -12.92 -9.28 3.45
C ALA A 8 -11.55 -9.28 4.13
N THR A 9 -11.33 -8.25 4.94
CA THR A 9 -10.12 -8.05 5.72
C THR A 9 -10.43 -7.96 7.21
N TRP A 10 -9.43 -8.18 8.06
CA TRP A 10 -9.51 -7.95 9.49
C TRP A 10 -8.95 -6.59 9.85
N THR A 11 -9.62 -5.90 10.79
CA THR A 11 -9.10 -4.62 11.30
C THR A 11 -7.81 -4.85 12.09
N VAL A 12 -6.76 -4.15 11.69
CA VAL A 12 -5.48 -4.14 12.42
C VAL A 12 -5.60 -3.23 13.61
N THR A 13 -5.33 -3.78 14.80
CA THR A 13 -5.24 -3.02 16.05
C THR A 13 -3.79 -2.65 16.30
N GLY A 14 -3.46 -1.37 16.17
CA GLY A 14 -2.11 -0.88 16.36
C GLY A 14 -1.93 0.53 15.85
N CYS A 15 -0.77 1.09 16.14
CA CYS A 15 -0.38 2.42 15.64
C CYS A 15 1.11 2.44 15.32
N GLY A 16 1.55 3.44 14.56
CA GLY A 16 2.93 3.77 14.32
C GLY A 16 3.14 5.27 14.38
N ALA A 17 4.28 5.69 14.89
CA ALA A 17 4.67 7.10 14.93
C ALA A 17 6.10 7.24 14.43
N VAL A 18 6.34 8.24 13.60
CA VAL A 18 7.66 8.58 13.09
C VAL A 18 7.94 10.07 13.32
N VAL A 19 9.20 10.39 13.61
CA VAL A 19 9.68 11.77 13.67
C VAL A 19 10.34 12.09 12.34
N ILE A 20 9.87 13.15 11.68
CA ILE A 20 10.43 13.64 10.44
C ILE A 20 11.26 14.89 10.76
N GLU A 21 12.50 14.90 10.27
CA GLU A 21 13.41 16.03 10.42
C GLU A 21 14.06 16.39 9.09
N LYS A 22 14.63 17.58 8.99
CA LYS A 22 15.39 17.99 7.81
C LYS A 22 16.58 17.06 7.61
N ALA A 23 16.74 16.53 6.39
CA ALA A 23 17.89 15.70 6.06
C ALA A 23 19.20 16.48 6.20
N VAL A 24 20.15 15.95 6.96
CA VAL A 24 21.48 16.48 7.13
C VAL A 24 22.46 15.54 6.45
N GLN A 25 23.45 16.10 5.78
CA GLN A 25 24.51 15.30 5.13
C GLN A 25 25.29 14.48 6.17
N GLY A 26 25.49 13.19 5.91
CA GLY A 26 26.15 12.28 6.85
C GLY A 26 25.23 11.69 7.91
N ASN A 27 23.93 11.99 7.89
CA ASN A 27 22.95 11.36 8.77
C ASN A 27 22.71 9.90 8.35
N ASP A 28 22.86 8.96 9.29
CA ASP A 28 22.65 7.53 9.07
C ASP A 28 21.20 7.11 9.35
N LYS A 29 20.25 7.83 8.73
CA LYS A 29 18.79 7.57 8.84
C LYS A 29 18.17 7.34 7.47
N VAL A 30 17.05 6.60 7.47
CA VAL A 30 16.20 6.46 6.29
C VAL A 30 15.73 7.83 5.81
N LYS A 31 15.76 8.06 4.50
CA LYS A 31 15.44 9.35 3.88
C LYS A 31 14.17 9.24 3.05
N ILE A 32 13.36 10.28 3.09
CA ILE A 32 12.32 10.51 2.09
C ILE A 32 12.99 11.16 0.87
N ARG A 33 13.02 10.43 -0.25
CA ARG A 33 13.64 10.90 -1.51
C ARG A 33 12.67 11.63 -2.42
N GLY A 34 11.40 11.31 -2.32
CA GLY A 34 10.38 11.91 -3.16
C GLY A 34 8.98 11.50 -2.76
N LEU A 35 8.03 12.17 -3.37
CA LEU A 35 6.61 11.98 -3.17
C LEU A 35 5.91 11.97 -4.53
N THR A 36 4.91 11.12 -4.70
CA THR A 36 3.97 11.21 -5.82
C THR A 36 2.56 11.36 -5.25
N THR A 37 1.94 12.49 -5.54
CA THR A 37 0.57 12.76 -5.10
C THR A 37 -0.40 11.98 -5.96
N GLY A 38 -1.14 11.05 -5.35
CA GLY A 38 -2.19 10.31 -6.02
C GLY A 38 -3.47 11.11 -6.19
N ARG A 39 -4.36 10.61 -7.03
CA ARG A 39 -5.69 11.15 -7.29
C ARG A 39 -6.76 10.22 -6.75
N VAL A 40 -7.91 10.77 -6.38
CA VAL A 40 -9.11 10.00 -6.07
C VAL A 40 -9.62 9.34 -7.34
N ILE A 41 -9.82 8.04 -7.30
CA ILE A 41 -10.30 7.23 -8.43
C ILE A 41 -11.57 6.51 -7.99
N ASP A 42 -12.60 6.60 -8.80
CA ASP A 42 -13.87 5.90 -8.60
C ASP A 42 -14.25 5.11 -9.85
N LEU A 43 -14.18 3.78 -9.75
CA LEU A 43 -14.59 2.87 -10.82
C LEU A 43 -15.96 2.22 -10.55
N GLY A 44 -16.77 2.78 -9.67
CA GLY A 44 -18.12 2.32 -9.40
C GLY A 44 -18.23 1.14 -8.44
N VAL A 45 -17.16 0.80 -7.70
CA VAL A 45 -17.22 -0.25 -6.68
C VAL A 45 -18.17 0.17 -5.56
N ARG A 46 -19.07 -0.74 -5.15
CA ARG A 46 -20.06 -0.50 -4.07
C ARG A 46 -19.99 -1.54 -2.95
N ASP A 47 -19.23 -2.61 -3.15
CA ASP A 47 -19.09 -3.68 -2.18
C ASP A 47 -18.11 -3.27 -1.07
N SER A 48 -18.67 -2.94 0.12
CA SER A 48 -17.89 -2.57 1.31
C SER A 48 -17.02 -3.70 1.85
N MET A 49 -17.27 -4.95 1.44
CA MET A 49 -16.45 -6.10 1.80
C MET A 49 -15.31 -6.36 0.81
N ASN A 50 -15.17 -5.50 -0.22
CA ASN A 50 -14.12 -5.58 -1.23
C ASN A 50 -13.46 -4.21 -1.48
N MET A 51 -13.02 -3.56 -0.41
CA MET A 51 -12.37 -2.25 -0.51
C MET A 51 -11.03 -2.31 -1.27
N GLY A 52 -10.36 -3.47 -1.28
CA GLY A 52 -9.15 -3.66 -2.08
C GLY A 52 -9.39 -3.42 -3.57
N ALA A 53 -10.54 -3.85 -4.11
CA ALA A 53 -10.91 -3.56 -5.50
C ALA A 53 -11.16 -2.06 -5.75
N ALA A 54 -11.67 -1.33 -4.77
CA ALA A 54 -11.87 0.12 -4.87
C ALA A 54 -10.54 0.89 -4.84
N MET A 55 -9.56 0.44 -4.06
CA MET A 55 -8.28 1.13 -3.87
C MET A 55 -7.21 0.77 -4.90
N ALA A 56 -7.22 -0.45 -5.44
CA ALA A 56 -6.20 -0.94 -6.37
C ALA A 56 -6.00 -0.03 -7.60
N PRO A 57 -7.04 0.51 -8.25
CA PRO A 57 -6.88 1.42 -9.38
C PRO A 57 -6.13 2.71 -9.02
N ALA A 58 -6.41 3.28 -7.84
CA ALA A 58 -5.72 4.49 -7.39
C ALA A 58 -4.23 4.20 -7.12
N ALA A 59 -3.92 3.04 -6.51
CA ALA A 59 -2.53 2.60 -6.29
C ALA A 59 -1.80 2.41 -7.63
N ALA A 60 -2.42 1.71 -8.60
CA ALA A 60 -1.81 1.47 -9.91
C ALA A 60 -1.50 2.78 -10.65
N LEU A 61 -2.45 3.70 -10.70
CA LEU A 61 -2.24 5.00 -11.36
C LEU A 61 -1.15 5.83 -10.67
N THR A 62 -1.05 5.77 -9.35
CA THR A 62 0.00 6.49 -8.60
C THR A 62 1.38 5.90 -8.87
N VAL A 63 1.52 4.57 -8.98
CA VAL A 63 2.80 3.93 -9.34
C VAL A 63 3.19 4.27 -10.78
N LEU A 64 2.25 4.21 -11.73
CA LEU A 64 2.51 4.59 -13.11
C LEU A 64 2.96 6.04 -13.22
N GLN A 65 2.29 6.96 -12.51
CA GLN A 65 2.68 8.36 -12.46
C GLN A 65 4.08 8.54 -11.86
N ASN A 66 4.41 7.80 -10.80
CA ASN A 66 5.74 7.82 -10.21
C ASN A 66 6.82 7.36 -11.19
N PHE A 67 6.57 6.29 -11.94
CA PHE A 67 7.51 5.79 -12.95
C PHE A 67 7.72 6.80 -14.08
N GLU A 68 6.65 7.43 -14.53
CA GLU A 68 6.69 8.47 -15.58
C GLU A 68 7.43 9.72 -15.09
N ASP A 69 7.08 10.27 -13.93
CA ASP A 69 7.67 11.51 -13.38
C ASP A 69 9.16 11.39 -13.14
N LEU A 70 9.63 10.21 -12.75
CA LEU A 70 11.04 9.95 -12.46
C LEU A 70 11.80 9.31 -13.63
N ASN A 71 11.12 8.96 -14.70
CA ASN A 71 11.66 8.20 -15.84
C ASN A 71 12.36 6.91 -15.38
N VAL A 72 11.67 6.11 -14.56
CA VAL A 72 12.13 4.83 -14.01
C VAL A 72 11.10 3.73 -14.25
N ASP A 73 11.47 2.50 -13.94
CA ASP A 73 10.60 1.33 -13.96
C ASP A 73 10.57 0.61 -12.59
N GLU A 74 9.93 -0.56 -12.53
CA GLU A 74 9.82 -1.35 -11.31
C GLU A 74 11.16 -1.79 -10.74
N THR A 75 12.21 -1.88 -11.57
CA THR A 75 13.54 -2.34 -11.14
C THR A 75 14.27 -1.31 -10.29
N PHE A 76 13.82 -0.05 -10.34
CA PHE A 76 14.36 1.03 -9.51
C PHE A 76 14.13 0.80 -8.01
N TYR A 77 13.11 0.02 -7.67
CA TYR A 77 12.72 -0.28 -6.28
C TYR A 77 13.03 -1.73 -5.90
N ASP A 78 13.52 -1.96 -4.69
CA ASP A 78 13.60 -3.31 -4.12
C ASP A 78 12.21 -3.86 -3.80
N ARG A 79 11.31 -2.96 -3.35
CA ARG A 79 9.92 -3.28 -3.04
C ARG A 79 8.97 -2.14 -3.40
N ILE A 80 7.78 -2.52 -3.85
CA ILE A 80 6.61 -1.65 -4.02
C ILE A 80 5.58 -2.15 -3.02
N ILE A 81 5.26 -1.33 -2.01
CA ILE A 81 4.51 -1.77 -0.83
C ILE A 81 3.22 -0.95 -0.71
N THR A 82 2.08 -1.62 -0.83
CA THR A 82 0.76 -1.02 -0.62
C THR A 82 0.32 -1.12 0.85
N GLY A 83 -0.66 -0.33 1.23
CA GLY A 83 -1.14 -0.23 2.60
C GLY A 83 -1.95 -1.43 3.05
N ASP A 84 -3.10 -1.62 2.44
CA ASP A 84 -4.08 -2.62 2.84
C ASP A 84 -5.01 -3.04 1.69
N LEU A 85 -4.46 -3.22 0.50
CA LEU A 85 -5.18 -3.80 -0.64
C LEU A 85 -5.60 -5.25 -0.35
N GLY A 86 -4.81 -5.94 0.47
CA GLY A 86 -4.97 -7.35 0.74
C GLY A 86 -4.75 -8.24 -0.49
N ARG A 87 -5.02 -9.53 -0.37
CA ARG A 87 -4.77 -10.51 -1.45
C ARG A 87 -5.60 -10.19 -2.69
N THR A 88 -6.87 -9.88 -2.53
CA THR A 88 -7.79 -9.58 -3.64
C THR A 88 -7.38 -8.29 -4.36
N GLY A 89 -7.22 -7.19 -3.64
CA GLY A 89 -6.82 -5.91 -4.21
C GLY A 89 -5.39 -5.95 -4.79
N GLY A 90 -4.48 -6.66 -4.13
CA GLY A 90 -3.12 -6.88 -4.62
C GLY A 90 -3.06 -7.65 -5.94
N THR A 91 -3.92 -8.65 -6.11
CA THR A 91 -4.05 -9.37 -7.39
C THR A 91 -4.51 -8.43 -8.51
N ILE A 92 -5.54 -7.61 -8.23
CA ILE A 92 -6.04 -6.60 -9.19
C ILE A 92 -4.94 -5.59 -9.53
N PHE A 93 -4.25 -5.08 -8.53
CA PHE A 93 -3.15 -4.13 -8.69
C PHE A 93 -2.03 -4.68 -9.58
N CYS A 94 -1.54 -5.90 -9.29
CA CYS A 94 -0.50 -6.54 -10.11
C CYS A 94 -0.97 -6.78 -11.55
N GLN A 95 -2.23 -7.16 -11.75
CA GLN A 95 -2.78 -7.33 -13.09
C GLN A 95 -2.84 -6.02 -13.85
N MET A 96 -3.31 -4.92 -13.23
CA MET A 96 -3.35 -3.60 -13.85
C MET A 96 -1.95 -3.11 -14.25
N MET A 97 -0.94 -3.35 -13.42
CA MET A 97 0.44 -3.01 -13.74
C MET A 97 0.97 -3.83 -14.93
N ARG A 98 0.67 -5.15 -14.96
CA ARG A 98 1.05 -6.02 -16.08
C ARG A 98 0.41 -5.59 -17.40
N GLU A 99 -0.85 -5.16 -17.39
CA GLU A 99 -1.55 -4.63 -18.58
C GLU A 99 -0.89 -3.34 -19.12
N LYS A 100 -0.12 -2.64 -18.28
CA LYS A 100 0.69 -1.47 -18.65
C LYS A 100 2.14 -1.80 -18.99
N GLY A 101 2.50 -3.11 -18.97
CA GLY A 101 3.83 -3.59 -19.33
C GLY A 101 4.82 -3.70 -18.18
N TYR A 102 4.39 -3.55 -16.93
CA TYR A 102 5.24 -3.64 -15.75
C TYR A 102 4.98 -4.94 -14.95
N GLU A 103 6.00 -5.76 -14.77
CA GLU A 103 5.90 -7.00 -13.97
C GLU A 103 6.44 -6.77 -12.56
N ILE A 104 5.54 -6.38 -11.67
CA ILE A 104 5.90 -5.98 -10.30
C ILE A 104 5.79 -7.11 -9.28
N LYS A 105 5.25 -8.27 -9.64
CA LYS A 105 4.85 -9.34 -8.71
C LYS A 105 5.94 -9.75 -7.72
N ASP A 106 7.18 -9.88 -8.19
CA ASP A 106 8.30 -10.32 -7.34
C ASP A 106 8.80 -9.23 -6.38
N ARG A 107 8.40 -7.98 -6.61
CA ARG A 107 8.75 -6.81 -5.79
C ARG A 107 7.57 -6.30 -4.97
N TYR A 108 6.38 -6.80 -5.24
CA TYR A 108 5.16 -6.37 -4.59
C TYR A 108 5.03 -6.95 -3.18
N MET A 109 4.58 -6.11 -2.27
CA MET A 109 4.18 -6.46 -0.91
C MET A 109 2.95 -5.64 -0.51
N ASP A 110 2.20 -6.13 0.46
CA ASP A 110 1.06 -5.40 1.03
C ASP A 110 1.10 -5.50 2.56
N CYS A 111 1.00 -4.36 3.23
CA CYS A 111 1.09 -4.32 4.70
C CYS A 111 0.01 -5.18 5.36
N GLY A 112 -1.20 -5.22 4.78
CA GLY A 112 -2.29 -6.02 5.30
C GLY A 112 -2.06 -7.53 5.14
N ILE A 113 -1.29 -7.96 4.15
CA ILE A 113 -0.88 -9.35 3.99
C ILE A 113 0.23 -9.72 4.97
N GLU A 114 1.18 -8.83 5.18
CA GLU A 114 2.39 -9.09 5.99
C GLU A 114 2.13 -9.10 7.50
N ILE A 115 1.06 -8.42 7.97
CA ILE A 115 0.83 -8.23 9.40
C ILE A 115 0.22 -9.45 10.10
N PHE A 116 -0.38 -10.36 9.35
CA PHE A 116 -0.98 -11.59 9.86
C PHE A 116 -0.34 -12.83 9.26
N ASP A 117 -0.26 -13.90 10.04
CA ASP A 117 0.09 -15.22 9.53
C ASP A 117 -1.12 -15.83 8.80
N GLY A 118 -1.10 -15.76 7.47
CA GLY A 118 -2.19 -16.28 6.64
C GLY A 118 -2.29 -17.82 6.59
N SER A 119 -1.33 -18.55 7.20
CA SER A 119 -1.40 -20.01 7.33
C SER A 119 -2.19 -20.44 8.58
N ASP A 120 -2.10 -19.65 9.65
CA ASP A 120 -2.70 -19.96 10.96
C ASP A 120 -3.95 -19.13 11.27
N GLN A 121 -4.02 -17.92 10.69
CA GLN A 121 -5.07 -16.95 10.97
C GLN A 121 -6.02 -16.81 9.78
N ASP A 122 -7.31 -17.07 9.99
CA ASP A 122 -8.35 -16.94 8.96
C ASP A 122 -8.67 -15.45 8.67
N THR A 123 -7.70 -14.76 8.08
CA THR A 123 -7.81 -13.32 7.75
C THR A 123 -8.37 -13.07 6.34
N HIS A 124 -8.68 -14.12 5.58
CA HIS A 124 -9.12 -14.06 4.19
C HIS A 124 -8.19 -13.19 3.31
N SER A 125 -8.56 -11.93 3.04
CA SER A 125 -7.73 -11.03 2.21
C SER A 125 -6.55 -10.40 2.96
N GLY A 126 -6.49 -10.52 4.28
CA GLY A 126 -5.45 -9.95 5.13
C GLY A 126 -5.96 -8.93 6.11
N GLY A 127 -5.09 -8.05 6.60
CA GLY A 127 -5.41 -6.94 7.48
C GLY A 127 -5.76 -5.65 6.75
N SER A 128 -6.51 -4.78 7.41
CA SER A 128 -6.80 -3.42 6.92
C SER A 128 -7.03 -2.44 8.06
N GLY A 129 -7.19 -1.19 7.72
CA GLY A 129 -7.52 -0.13 8.67
C GLY A 129 -6.41 0.90 8.85
N CYS A 130 -6.73 1.99 9.51
CA CYS A 130 -5.86 3.17 9.61
C CYS A 130 -4.49 2.92 10.27
N GLY A 131 -4.37 1.90 11.11
CA GLY A 131 -3.10 1.51 11.74
C GLY A 131 -2.24 0.58 10.90
N CYS A 132 -2.78 -0.09 9.87
CA CYS A 132 -2.12 -1.17 9.15
C CYS A 132 -0.78 -0.75 8.54
N SER A 133 -0.80 0.27 7.69
CA SER A 133 0.42 0.80 7.05
C SER A 133 1.43 1.34 8.05
N ALA A 134 0.97 2.02 9.09
CA ALA A 134 1.85 2.66 10.08
C ALA A 134 2.59 1.62 10.94
N VAL A 135 1.89 0.55 11.37
CA VAL A 135 2.50 -0.55 12.12
C VAL A 135 3.57 -1.24 11.28
N THR A 136 3.25 -1.60 10.03
CA THR A 136 4.18 -2.30 9.14
C THR A 136 5.35 -1.42 8.75
N LEU A 137 5.12 -0.11 8.54
CA LEU A 137 6.19 0.86 8.29
C LEU A 137 7.20 0.86 9.44
N CYS A 138 6.72 1.01 10.68
CA CYS A 138 7.59 1.12 11.86
C CYS A 138 8.25 -0.21 12.24
N ALA A 139 7.51 -1.33 12.15
CA ALA A 139 7.99 -2.62 12.63
C ALA A 139 8.86 -3.37 11.61
N MET A 140 8.68 -3.13 10.31
CA MET A 140 9.35 -3.92 9.27
C MET A 140 10.06 -3.05 8.23
N ILE A 141 9.39 -2.09 7.61
CA ILE A 141 9.94 -1.37 6.46
C ILE A 141 11.13 -0.52 6.85
N LEU A 142 10.99 0.34 7.87
CA LEU A 142 12.07 1.19 8.34
C LEU A 142 13.27 0.40 8.86
N PRO A 143 13.13 -0.66 9.68
CA PRO A 143 14.26 -1.51 10.09
C PRO A 143 15.01 -2.15 8.91
N LYS A 144 14.30 -2.63 7.87
CA LYS A 144 14.95 -3.23 6.70
C LYS A 144 15.69 -2.21 5.83
N LEU A 145 15.17 -1.00 5.71
CA LEU A 145 15.88 0.12 5.07
C LEU A 145 17.08 0.57 5.92
N GLN A 146 16.91 0.71 7.23
CA GLN A 146 17.97 1.13 8.15
C GLN A 146 19.15 0.14 8.17
N SER A 147 18.87 -1.15 8.09
CA SER A 147 19.91 -2.19 8.01
C SER A 147 20.60 -2.26 6.65
N GLY A 148 20.01 -1.68 5.59
CA GLY A 148 20.48 -1.77 4.21
C GLY A 148 20.05 -3.07 3.52
N GLN A 149 19.17 -3.88 4.13
CA GLN A 149 18.56 -5.05 3.48
C GLN A 149 17.75 -4.63 2.25
N TRP A 150 17.06 -3.51 2.34
CA TRP A 150 16.47 -2.80 1.22
C TRP A 150 17.15 -1.46 1.01
N LYS A 151 17.38 -1.10 -0.23
CA LYS A 151 18.00 0.17 -0.61
C LYS A 151 16.94 1.24 -0.88
N ARG A 152 15.88 0.86 -1.62
CA ARG A 152 14.82 1.80 -2.01
C ARG A 152 13.47 1.10 -2.05
N VAL A 153 12.49 1.73 -1.43
CA VAL A 153 11.11 1.24 -1.35
C VAL A 153 10.16 2.33 -1.84
N LEU A 154 9.21 1.95 -2.68
CA LEU A 154 8.04 2.77 -2.99
C LEU A 154 6.92 2.36 -2.03
N PHE A 155 6.59 3.21 -1.09
CA PHE A 155 5.59 2.97 -0.06
C PHE A 155 4.30 3.72 -0.40
N LEU A 156 3.19 2.97 -0.55
CA LEU A 156 1.88 3.48 -0.98
C LEU A 156 0.79 3.12 0.04
N PRO A 157 0.63 3.87 1.13
CA PRO A 157 -0.58 3.77 1.94
C PRO A 157 -1.82 3.98 1.09
N THR A 158 -2.81 3.12 1.24
CA THR A 158 -4.06 3.11 0.47
C THR A 158 -5.23 3.53 1.33
N GLY A 159 -6.25 4.11 0.73
CA GLY A 159 -7.45 4.54 1.42
C GLY A 159 -8.69 4.38 0.56
N ALA A 160 -9.81 4.04 1.20
CA ALA A 160 -11.14 4.00 0.59
C ALA A 160 -12.06 4.99 1.29
N LEU A 161 -12.80 5.76 0.52
CA LEU A 161 -13.73 6.76 1.03
C LEU A 161 -15.10 6.10 1.25
N LEU A 162 -15.33 5.61 2.45
CA LEU A 162 -16.55 4.95 2.86
C LEU A 162 -17.05 5.53 4.18
N SER A 163 -18.31 5.91 4.23
CA SER A 163 -19.01 6.32 5.44
C SER A 163 -20.33 5.54 5.60
N ASN A 164 -20.88 5.51 6.80
CA ASN A 164 -22.20 4.91 7.04
C ASN A 164 -23.28 5.57 6.18
N ILE A 165 -23.18 6.88 5.93
CA ILE A 165 -24.13 7.62 5.11
C ILE A 165 -24.01 7.18 3.66
N SER A 166 -22.82 7.24 3.06
CA SER A 166 -22.59 6.87 1.66
C SER A 166 -22.93 5.39 1.41
N PHE A 167 -22.66 4.51 2.36
CA PHE A 167 -23.02 3.10 2.29
C PHE A 167 -24.54 2.91 2.25
N ASN A 168 -25.26 3.54 3.19
CA ASN A 168 -26.72 3.43 3.26
C ASN A 168 -27.43 4.04 2.05
N GLU A 169 -26.84 5.05 1.41
CA GLU A 169 -27.32 5.66 0.18
C GLU A 169 -26.93 4.86 -1.08
N GLY A 170 -26.20 3.76 -0.95
CA GLY A 170 -25.75 2.93 -2.06
C GLY A 170 -24.75 3.63 -2.98
N GLN A 171 -24.00 4.59 -2.45
CA GLN A 171 -22.96 5.31 -3.20
C GLN A 171 -21.77 4.40 -3.51
N THR A 172 -20.97 4.80 -4.46
CA THR A 172 -19.71 4.13 -4.83
C THR A 172 -18.61 4.42 -3.79
N ILE A 173 -17.54 3.62 -3.81
CA ILE A 173 -16.41 3.71 -2.89
C ILE A 173 -15.18 4.19 -3.68
N PRO A 174 -14.89 5.49 -3.68
CA PRO A 174 -13.66 5.99 -4.29
C PRO A 174 -12.43 5.53 -3.53
N GLY A 175 -11.34 5.23 -4.25
CA GLY A 175 -10.04 4.89 -3.69
C GLY A 175 -9.02 6.00 -3.88
N ILE A 176 -8.02 6.04 -3.01
CA ILE A 176 -6.86 6.94 -3.09
C ILE A 176 -5.59 6.24 -2.63
N ALA A 177 -4.45 6.60 -3.21
CA ALA A 177 -3.13 6.23 -2.72
C ALA A 177 -2.13 7.34 -3.06
N HIS A 178 -1.29 7.70 -2.10
CA HIS A 178 -0.12 8.55 -2.32
C HIS A 178 1.13 7.70 -2.18
N ALA A 179 2.19 8.03 -2.91
CA ALA A 179 3.45 7.30 -2.84
C ALA A 179 4.56 8.11 -2.19
N VAL A 180 5.35 7.43 -1.36
CA VAL A 180 6.55 7.96 -0.72
C VAL A 180 7.74 7.08 -1.11
N ILE A 181 8.81 7.69 -1.61
CA ILE A 181 10.06 7.00 -1.90
C ILE A 181 10.92 7.06 -0.63
N LEU A 182 11.14 5.90 -0.03
CA LEU A 182 12.01 5.72 1.13
C LEU A 182 13.34 5.12 0.69
N GLU A 183 14.44 5.72 1.12
CA GLU A 183 15.80 5.31 0.76
C GLU A 183 16.64 5.03 2.00
N SER A 184 17.38 3.92 1.94
CA SER A 184 18.33 3.52 2.96
C SER A 184 19.44 4.56 3.12
N PRO A 185 19.97 4.78 4.33
CA PRO A 185 21.18 5.58 4.53
C PRO A 185 22.44 4.96 3.91
N LYS A 186 22.36 3.69 3.51
CA LYS A 186 23.51 2.91 2.97
C LYS A 186 23.54 2.86 1.43
N VAL A 187 22.82 3.76 0.79
CA VAL A 187 22.85 3.94 -0.70
C VAL A 187 23.82 5.04 -1.07
#